data_066eb057c4dee46afabc487a08f5642b
#
_entry.id   066eb057c4dee46afabc487a08f5642b
#
_cell.length_a   1.000
_cell.length_b   1.000
_cell.length_c   1.000
_cell.angle_alpha   90.00
_cell.angle_beta   90.00
_cell.angle_gamma   90.00
#
_symmetry.space_group_name_H-M   'P 1'
#
loop_
_entity.id
_entity.type
_entity.pdbx_description
1 polymer ?
#
loop_
_entity_poly.entity_id
_entity_poly.type
_entity_poly.pdbx_seq_one_letter_code
_entity_poly.pdbx_strand_id
1 'polypeptide(L)'
;MNSAHIVSITIRKAGHTEPTRLHAAELRADHGIVGDEKAGRSPKRNLNLIAAEIHAYLSIDGQPALPGELGEQIIVRGLDLSRLTQGTRIAIGSDVVIEITLPRTGCAITRDIDGPADIHPDRWLGVMARVMRGGRVWAGDSIRVLAVTEAA
;
A
#
# COMPACT_ATOMS: atom_id res chain seq x y z
N MET A 1 -4.19 8.46 -21.59
CA MET A 1 -4.71 7.67 -20.47
C MET A 1 -3.59 7.40 -19.47
N ASN A 2 -3.81 7.79 -18.25
CA ASN A 2 -2.84 7.54 -17.19
C ASN A 2 -3.02 6.11 -16.69
N SER A 3 -2.06 5.25 -16.94
CA SER A 3 -2.06 3.91 -16.39
C SER A 3 -1.75 3.97 -14.89
N ALA A 4 -2.31 3.03 -14.13
CA ALA A 4 -2.02 2.92 -12.72
C ALA A 4 -0.54 2.59 -12.49
N HIS A 5 0.06 3.21 -11.49
CA HIS A 5 1.48 3.03 -11.20
C HIS A 5 1.82 3.31 -9.74
N ILE A 6 2.98 2.84 -9.32
CA ILE A 6 3.53 3.15 -8.00
C ILE A 6 4.05 4.60 -7.99
N VAL A 7 3.61 5.38 -7.01
CA VAL A 7 4.12 6.74 -6.77
C VAL A 7 5.31 6.71 -5.82
N SER A 8 5.21 5.94 -4.74
CA SER A 8 6.29 5.87 -3.75
C SER A 8 6.33 4.52 -3.06
N ILE A 9 7.52 4.16 -2.60
CA ILE A 9 7.78 2.99 -1.78
C ILE A 9 8.49 3.47 -0.52
N THR A 10 7.96 3.11 0.65
CA THR A 10 8.57 3.46 1.94
C THR A 10 8.63 2.25 2.84
N ILE A 11 9.67 2.19 3.65
CA ILE A 11 9.82 1.20 4.71
C ILE A 11 10.17 1.89 6.01
N ARG A 12 9.99 1.18 7.11
CA ARG A 12 10.56 1.57 8.40
C ARG A 12 11.64 0.56 8.75
N LYS A 13 12.86 1.05 8.86
CA LYS A 13 13.98 0.21 9.31
C LYS A 13 13.89 -0.01 10.81
N ALA A 14 14.28 -1.19 11.27
CA ALA A 14 14.29 -1.50 12.69
C ALA A 14 15.10 -0.43 13.46
N GLY A 15 14.52 0.08 14.55
CA GLY A 15 15.12 1.13 15.36
C GLY A 15 15.01 2.55 14.81
N HIS A 16 14.39 2.73 13.65
CA HIS A 16 14.16 4.05 13.07
C HIS A 16 12.74 4.51 13.33
N THR A 17 12.57 5.79 13.70
CA THR A 17 11.25 6.39 13.92
C THR A 17 10.64 6.94 12.65
N GLU A 18 11.47 7.34 11.69
CA GLU A 18 11.01 7.92 10.43
C GLU A 18 11.01 6.91 9.30
N PRO A 19 10.05 7.02 8.37
CA PRO A 19 10.05 6.16 7.18
C PRO A 19 11.22 6.50 6.26
N THR A 20 11.72 5.47 5.57
CA THR A 20 12.76 5.60 4.54
C THR A 20 12.13 5.39 3.18
N ARG A 21 12.28 6.36 2.29
CA ARG A 21 11.80 6.26 0.91
C ARG A 21 12.80 5.51 0.05
N LEU A 22 12.30 4.60 -0.78
CA LEU A 22 13.11 3.78 -1.67
C LEU A 22 12.72 4.00 -3.13
N HIS A 23 13.70 3.98 -4.04
CA HIS A 23 13.44 3.94 -5.48
C HIS A 23 13.05 2.55 -5.95
N ALA A 24 13.58 1.53 -5.29
CA ALA A 24 13.35 0.14 -5.61
C ALA A 24 13.32 -0.68 -4.33
N ALA A 25 12.59 -1.78 -4.37
CA ALA A 25 12.49 -2.69 -3.25
C ALA A 25 12.34 -4.13 -3.73
N GLU A 26 12.79 -5.06 -2.93
CA GLU A 26 12.52 -6.48 -3.14
C GLU A 26 11.30 -6.86 -2.31
N LEU A 27 10.30 -7.42 -2.97
CA LEU A 27 9.14 -8.01 -2.31
C LEU A 27 9.30 -9.52 -2.30
N ARG A 28 9.00 -10.12 -1.17
CA ARG A 28 9.12 -11.56 -0.98
C ARG A 28 7.79 -12.16 -0.59
N ALA A 29 7.44 -13.29 -1.21
CA ALA A 29 6.18 -13.99 -0.95
C ALA A 29 6.00 -14.27 0.55
N ASP A 30 4.80 -13.98 1.05
CA ASP A 30 4.40 -14.15 2.45
C ASP A 30 5.29 -13.43 3.48
N HIS A 31 6.10 -12.49 3.02
CA HIS A 31 7.02 -11.73 3.86
C HIS A 31 6.73 -10.22 3.82
N GLY A 32 6.66 -9.64 2.63
CA GLY A 32 6.51 -8.22 2.42
C GLY A 32 7.73 -7.60 1.77
N ILE A 33 8.05 -6.37 2.15
CA ILE A 33 9.22 -5.66 1.62
C ILE A 33 10.44 -6.01 2.46
N VAL A 34 11.47 -6.51 1.81
CA VAL A 34 12.74 -6.84 2.49
C VAL A 34 13.33 -5.57 3.10
N GLY A 35 13.67 -5.63 4.38
CA GLY A 35 14.22 -4.50 5.13
C GLY A 35 13.19 -3.71 5.93
N ASP A 36 11.89 -3.93 5.71
CA ASP A 36 10.85 -3.30 6.52
C ASP A 36 10.70 -4.02 7.86
N GLU A 37 10.56 -3.26 8.96
CA GLU A 37 10.48 -3.85 10.30
C GLU A 37 9.25 -4.73 10.51
N LYS A 38 8.18 -4.50 9.76
CA LYS A 38 6.95 -5.29 9.85
C LYS A 38 6.96 -6.53 8.96
N ALA A 39 7.96 -6.68 8.09
CA ALA A 39 8.04 -7.81 7.18
C ALA A 39 8.11 -9.13 7.97
N GLY A 40 7.37 -10.12 7.49
CA GLY A 40 7.34 -11.45 8.08
C GLY A 40 6.51 -11.61 9.35
N ARG A 41 5.92 -10.52 9.87
CA ARG A 41 5.13 -10.59 11.12
C ARG A 41 3.75 -11.20 10.92
N SER A 42 3.17 -11.04 9.75
CA SER A 42 1.86 -11.58 9.45
C SER A 42 1.77 -11.99 7.99
N PRO A 43 1.33 -13.22 7.68
CA PRO A 43 1.21 -13.65 6.30
C PRO A 43 0.11 -12.92 5.53
N LYS A 44 -0.87 -12.34 6.22
CA LYS A 44 -2.02 -11.67 5.59
C LYS A 44 -1.89 -10.16 5.52
N ARG A 45 -0.89 -9.58 6.19
CA ARG A 45 -0.77 -8.13 6.36
C ARG A 45 0.65 -7.67 6.13
N ASN A 46 1.27 -8.13 5.07
CA ASN A 46 2.67 -7.79 4.83
C ASN A 46 2.88 -6.58 3.91
N LEU A 47 1.79 -6.01 3.38
CA LEU A 47 1.83 -4.75 2.65
C LEU A 47 0.64 -3.87 3.03
N ASN A 48 0.89 -2.56 3.08
CA ASN A 48 -0.15 -1.55 3.17
C ASN A 48 -0.04 -0.62 1.97
N LEU A 49 -1.15 -0.49 1.23
CA LEU A 49 -1.24 0.37 0.05
C LEU A 49 -2.28 1.46 0.27
N ILE A 50 -1.99 2.66 -0.20
CA ILE A 50 -2.94 3.77 -0.18
C ILE A 50 -2.98 4.42 -1.56
N ALA A 51 -4.16 4.92 -1.94
CA ALA A 51 -4.30 5.65 -3.19
C ALA A 51 -3.71 7.06 -3.06
N ALA A 52 -2.90 7.47 -4.04
CA ALA A 52 -2.30 8.80 -4.07
C ALA A 52 -3.37 9.89 -4.06
N GLU A 53 -4.51 9.64 -4.73
CA GLU A 53 -5.63 10.57 -4.82
C GLU A 53 -6.24 10.85 -3.44
N ILE A 54 -6.22 9.86 -2.55
CA ILE A 54 -6.66 10.03 -1.16
C ILE A 54 -5.54 10.64 -0.31
N HIS A 55 -4.33 10.11 -0.43
CA HIS A 55 -3.18 10.57 0.34
C HIS A 55 -2.95 12.08 0.22
N ALA A 56 -3.22 12.64 -0.97
CA ALA A 56 -3.06 14.07 -1.22
C ALA A 56 -3.97 14.96 -0.34
N TYR A 57 -5.07 14.42 0.17
CA TYR A 57 -6.00 15.14 1.03
C TYR A 57 -5.80 14.87 2.52
N LEU A 58 -4.86 14.00 2.87
CA LEU A 58 -4.67 13.63 4.26
C LEU A 58 -3.67 14.56 4.95
N SER A 59 -3.99 14.93 6.17
CA SER A 59 -3.09 15.71 7.02
C SER A 59 -3.00 15.07 8.40
N ILE A 60 -1.86 15.27 9.04
CA ILE A 60 -1.61 14.84 10.42
C ILE A 60 -1.29 16.09 11.21
N ASP A 61 -2.06 16.37 12.27
CA ASP A 61 -1.88 17.57 13.10
C ASP A 61 -1.81 18.85 12.26
N GLY A 62 -2.66 18.95 11.22
CA GLY A 62 -2.73 20.12 10.37
C GLY A 62 -1.65 20.23 9.30
N GLN A 63 -0.73 19.29 9.20
CA GLN A 63 0.32 19.26 8.18
C GLN A 63 0.05 18.18 7.15
N PRO A 64 0.32 18.43 5.85
CA PRO A 64 0.17 17.40 4.83
C PRO A 64 0.94 16.14 5.19
N ALA A 65 0.29 14.98 5.05
CA ALA A 65 0.94 13.71 5.29
C ALA A 65 2.02 13.45 4.24
N LEU A 66 3.20 13.05 4.69
CA LEU A 66 4.30 12.64 3.82
C LEU A 66 4.26 11.13 3.58
N PRO A 67 4.87 10.64 2.49
CA PRO A 67 4.92 9.21 2.23
C PRO A 67 5.46 8.42 3.42
N GLY A 68 4.75 7.36 3.81
CA GLY A 68 5.11 6.48 4.91
C GLY A 68 4.65 6.93 6.29
N GLU A 69 4.24 8.19 6.46
CA GLU A 69 3.84 8.70 7.77
C GLU A 69 2.59 8.01 8.32
N LEU A 70 1.71 7.54 7.45
CA LEU A 70 0.49 6.82 7.84
C LEU A 70 0.74 5.31 8.03
N GLY A 71 1.98 4.87 7.90
CA GLY A 71 2.34 3.46 8.00
C GLY A 71 2.16 2.68 6.70
N GLU A 72 1.78 3.34 5.60
CA GLU A 72 1.72 2.71 4.30
C GLU A 72 3.13 2.51 3.74
N GLN A 73 3.31 1.43 2.98
CA GLN A 73 4.56 1.18 2.27
C GLN A 73 4.48 1.60 0.81
N ILE A 74 3.33 1.45 0.17
CA ILE A 74 3.17 1.74 -1.26
C ILE A 74 2.04 2.71 -1.47
N ILE A 75 2.32 3.81 -2.16
CA ILE A 75 1.31 4.76 -2.65
C ILE A 75 1.13 4.50 -4.14
N VAL A 76 -0.11 4.29 -4.55
CA VAL A 76 -0.46 4.01 -5.95
C VAL A 76 -1.34 5.10 -6.53
N ARG A 77 -1.17 5.40 -7.81
CA ARG A 77 -1.98 6.36 -8.53
C ARG A 77 -2.75 5.68 -9.66
N GLY A 78 -3.95 6.14 -9.93
CA GLY A 78 -4.75 5.66 -11.05
C GLY A 78 -5.53 4.38 -10.76
N LEU A 79 -5.60 3.94 -9.51
CA LEU A 79 -6.35 2.77 -9.10
C LEU A 79 -7.16 3.08 -7.83
N ASP A 80 -8.46 2.92 -7.92
CA ASP A 80 -9.33 3.11 -6.75
C ASP A 80 -9.32 1.85 -5.88
N LEU A 81 -8.46 1.86 -4.87
CA LEU A 81 -8.31 0.74 -3.95
C LEU A 81 -9.59 0.45 -3.15
N SER A 82 -10.46 1.46 -2.96
CA SER A 82 -11.67 1.30 -2.17
C SER A 82 -12.70 0.37 -2.84
N ARG A 83 -12.55 0.14 -4.14
CA ARG A 83 -13.44 -0.76 -4.90
C ARG A 83 -12.93 -2.18 -5.00
N LEU A 84 -11.73 -2.43 -4.51
CA LEU A 84 -11.12 -3.76 -4.61
C LEU A 84 -11.55 -4.62 -3.43
N THR A 85 -12.06 -5.80 -3.74
CA THR A 85 -12.52 -6.74 -2.73
C THR A 85 -11.40 -7.70 -2.32
N GLN A 86 -11.59 -8.33 -1.17
CA GLN A 86 -10.69 -9.38 -0.70
C GLN A 86 -10.51 -10.44 -1.78
N GLY A 87 -9.27 -10.88 -1.98
CA GLY A 87 -8.94 -11.88 -2.99
C GLY A 87 -8.58 -11.29 -4.35
N THR A 88 -8.82 -9.99 -4.57
CA THR A 88 -8.39 -9.33 -5.80
C THR A 88 -6.88 -9.41 -5.93
N ARG A 89 -6.40 -9.85 -7.09
CA ARG A 89 -4.97 -9.92 -7.37
C ARG A 89 -4.53 -8.78 -8.25
N ILE A 90 -3.36 -8.25 -7.95
CA ILE A 90 -2.76 -7.11 -8.63
C ILE A 90 -1.35 -7.48 -9.04
N ALA A 91 -1.04 -7.27 -10.32
CA ALA A 91 0.33 -7.38 -10.82
C ALA A 91 1.04 -6.04 -10.69
N ILE A 92 2.25 -6.06 -10.19
CA ILE A 92 3.11 -4.88 -10.08
C ILE A 92 4.37 -5.13 -10.91
N GLY A 93 4.62 -4.25 -11.89
CA GLY A 93 5.75 -4.44 -12.80
C GLY A 93 5.65 -5.74 -13.57
N SER A 94 6.77 -6.39 -13.78
CA SER A 94 6.82 -7.63 -14.58
C SER A 94 6.66 -8.91 -13.76
N ASP A 95 7.01 -8.89 -12.47
CA ASP A 95 7.21 -10.13 -11.72
C ASP A 95 6.34 -10.29 -10.48
N VAL A 96 5.93 -9.19 -9.87
CA VAL A 96 5.27 -9.22 -8.56
C VAL A 96 3.76 -9.35 -8.69
N VAL A 97 3.18 -10.23 -7.87
CA VAL A 97 1.72 -10.36 -7.71
C VAL A 97 1.39 -10.25 -6.23
N ILE A 98 0.43 -9.39 -5.92
CA ILE A 98 -0.10 -9.23 -4.57
C ILE A 98 -1.59 -9.57 -4.56
N GLU A 99 -2.11 -9.91 -3.40
CA GLU A 99 -3.53 -10.20 -3.19
C GLU A 99 -4.07 -9.30 -2.09
N ILE A 100 -5.18 -8.62 -2.34
CA ILE A 100 -5.85 -7.81 -1.32
C ILE A 100 -6.43 -8.73 -0.25
N THR A 101 -6.09 -8.47 1.00
CA THR A 101 -6.55 -9.29 2.13
C THR A 101 -7.61 -8.60 2.96
N LEU A 102 -7.40 -7.34 3.30
CA LEU A 102 -8.30 -6.59 4.18
C LEU A 102 -8.34 -5.13 3.78
N PRO A 103 -9.47 -4.43 3.97
CA PRO A 103 -9.42 -2.98 4.04
C PRO A 103 -8.59 -2.59 5.27
N ARG A 104 -7.80 -1.54 5.16
CA ARG A 104 -7.06 -1.03 6.30
C ARG A 104 -7.96 -0.07 7.08
N THR A 105 -8.50 -0.53 8.18
CA THR A 105 -9.31 0.27 9.09
C THR A 105 -8.49 0.71 10.30
N GLY A 106 -8.97 1.74 10.95
CA GLY A 106 -8.33 2.51 11.97
C GLY A 106 -7.32 1.83 12.89
N CYS A 107 -6.19 2.49 13.03
CA CYS A 107 -5.22 2.22 14.08
C CYS A 107 -5.13 3.46 14.97
N ALA A 108 -4.27 3.41 16.00
CA ALA A 108 -4.11 4.53 16.95
C ALA A 108 -3.72 5.86 16.27
N ILE A 109 -3.16 5.80 15.08
CA ILE A 109 -2.75 6.97 14.29
C ILE A 109 -3.95 7.74 13.73
N THR A 110 -5.08 7.05 13.48
CA THR A 110 -6.20 7.62 12.71
C THR A 110 -6.90 8.80 13.36
N ARG A 111 -6.86 8.90 14.68
CA ARG A 111 -7.56 9.98 15.41
C ARG A 111 -6.99 11.38 15.12
N ASP A 112 -5.74 11.48 14.69
CA ASP A 112 -5.07 12.75 14.43
C ASP A 112 -4.98 13.03 12.90
N ILE A 113 -5.71 12.25 12.11
CA ILE A 113 -5.71 12.34 10.63
C ILE A 113 -6.97 13.04 10.18
N ASP A 114 -6.80 14.07 9.37
CA ASP A 114 -7.89 14.73 8.66
C ASP A 114 -7.84 14.39 7.18
N GLY A 115 -9.00 14.23 6.57
CA GLY A 115 -9.13 13.86 5.16
C GLY A 115 -10.39 14.40 4.51
N PRO A 116 -10.71 13.95 3.29
CA PRO A 116 -11.88 14.42 2.54
C PRO A 116 -13.19 14.21 3.31
N ALA A 117 -14.00 15.26 3.37
CA ALA A 117 -15.27 15.21 4.10
C ALA A 117 -16.32 14.30 3.45
N ASP A 118 -16.22 14.11 2.13
CA ASP A 118 -17.14 13.28 1.35
C ASP A 118 -16.76 11.80 1.31
N ILE A 119 -15.63 11.43 1.94
CA ILE A 119 -15.16 10.04 2.00
C ILE A 119 -15.15 9.62 3.47
N HIS A 120 -15.74 8.45 3.74
CA HIS A 120 -15.74 7.93 5.12
C HIS A 120 -14.30 7.64 5.58
N PRO A 121 -13.94 8.04 6.81
CA PRO A 121 -12.58 7.86 7.33
C PRO A 121 -12.01 6.45 7.21
N ASP A 122 -12.84 5.43 7.32
CA ASP A 122 -12.41 4.03 7.19
C ASP A 122 -11.82 3.71 5.80
N ARG A 123 -12.06 4.56 4.80
CA ARG A 123 -11.55 4.38 3.45
C ARG A 123 -10.28 5.15 3.15
N TRP A 124 -9.85 6.00 4.06
CA TRP A 124 -8.64 6.82 3.84
C TRP A 124 -7.36 6.01 3.86
N LEU A 125 -7.32 4.96 4.66
CA LEU A 125 -6.07 4.25 4.94
C LEU A 125 -5.74 3.17 3.93
N GLY A 126 -6.58 2.96 2.92
CA GLY A 126 -6.31 2.03 1.84
C GLY A 126 -6.56 0.59 2.20
N VAL A 127 -5.69 -0.29 1.73
CA VAL A 127 -5.86 -1.73 1.86
C VAL A 127 -4.58 -2.41 2.35
N MET A 128 -4.76 -3.55 2.95
CA MET A 128 -3.67 -4.47 3.26
C MET A 128 -3.62 -5.55 2.19
N ALA A 129 -2.42 -6.02 1.90
CA ALA A 129 -2.21 -7.04 0.89
C ALA A 129 -1.15 -8.04 1.34
N ARG A 130 -1.15 -9.15 0.64
CA ARG A 130 -0.19 -10.23 0.80
C ARG A 130 0.62 -10.38 -0.49
N VAL A 131 1.92 -10.52 -0.38
CA VAL A 131 2.75 -10.82 -1.55
C VAL A 131 2.57 -12.29 -1.90
N MET A 132 2.07 -12.55 -3.11
CA MET A 132 1.86 -13.91 -3.62
C MET A 132 3.08 -14.39 -4.39
N ARG A 133 3.63 -13.54 -5.23
CA ARG A 133 4.85 -13.80 -5.97
C ARG A 133 5.78 -12.61 -5.83
N GLY A 134 6.98 -12.87 -5.34
CA GLY A 134 7.97 -11.85 -5.08
C GLY A 134 8.73 -11.41 -6.33
N GLY A 135 9.52 -10.39 -6.16
CA GLY A 135 10.37 -9.81 -7.19
C GLY A 135 10.74 -8.39 -6.84
N ARG A 136 11.41 -7.73 -7.75
CA ARG A 136 11.84 -6.36 -7.57
C ARG A 136 10.82 -5.40 -8.16
N VAL A 137 10.50 -4.34 -7.42
CA VAL A 137 9.63 -3.27 -7.89
C VAL A 137 10.35 -1.93 -7.79
N TRP A 138 9.97 -1.00 -8.67
CA TRP A 138 10.48 0.36 -8.69
C TRP A 138 9.34 1.36 -8.58
N ALA A 139 9.62 2.51 -8.00
CA ALA A 139 8.71 3.65 -8.12
C ALA A 139 8.49 3.94 -9.61
N GLY A 140 7.24 4.12 -10.01
CA GLY A 140 6.87 4.27 -11.42
C GLY A 140 6.41 2.98 -12.10
N ASP A 141 6.64 1.82 -11.49
CA ASP A 141 6.18 0.56 -12.07
C ASP A 141 4.67 0.55 -12.26
N SER A 142 4.23 -0.06 -13.36
CA SER A 142 2.81 -0.21 -13.68
C SER A 142 2.12 -1.18 -12.73
N ILE A 143 0.85 -0.91 -12.50
CA ILE A 143 -0.02 -1.74 -11.67
C ILE A 143 -1.22 -2.16 -12.49
N ARG A 144 -1.58 -3.45 -12.46
CA ARG A 144 -2.71 -3.99 -13.19
C ARG A 144 -3.54 -4.88 -12.27
N VAL A 145 -4.85 -4.69 -12.27
CA VAL A 145 -5.75 -5.63 -11.63
C VAL A 145 -5.84 -6.84 -12.55
N LEU A 146 -5.55 -8.01 -12.01
CA LEU A 146 -5.68 -9.27 -12.74
C LEU A 146 -7.13 -9.73 -12.64
N ALA A 147 -7.61 -10.38 -13.71
CA ALA A 147 -8.92 -11.01 -13.66
C ALA A 147 -8.93 -12.02 -12.51
N VAL A 148 -10.00 -11.98 -11.70
CA VAL A 148 -10.21 -13.00 -10.69
C VAL A 148 -10.39 -14.31 -11.42
N THR A 149 -9.37 -15.17 -11.39
CA THR A 149 -9.55 -16.54 -11.86
C THR A 149 -10.49 -17.21 -10.88
N GLU A 150 -11.67 -17.58 -11.39
CA GLU A 150 -12.53 -18.41 -10.60
C GLU A 150 -11.72 -19.63 -10.16
N ALA A 151 -11.78 -19.90 -8.86
CA ALA A 151 -11.16 -21.09 -8.34
C ALA A 151 -11.73 -22.31 -9.07
N ALA A 152 -10.86 -23.01 -9.73
CA ALA A 152 -11.24 -24.28 -10.34
C ALA A 152 -11.70 -25.25 -9.26
#